data_d65a7724e915bfc2ffc8d769d317a5e2
#
_entry.id   d65a7724e915bfc2ffc8d769d317a5e2
#
_cell.length_a   1.000
_cell.length_b   1.000
_cell.length_c   1.000
_cell.angle_alpha   90.00
_cell.angle_beta   90.00
_cell.angle_gamma   90.00
#
_symmetry.space_group_name_H-M   'P 1'
#
loop_
_entity.id
_entity.type
_entity.pdbx_description
1 polymer ?
#
loop_
_entity_poly.entity_id
_entity_poly.type
_entity_poly.pdbx_seq_one_letter_code
_entity_poly.pdbx_strand_id
1 'polypeptide(L)'
;IQGNANDSSLSTNRASVVLVYVDSTKGWLFVQESNVGDLQNKLYVTATGGTITTSGNFKIHTFTSSGTFTVSCAGNSSGSNTVDYLVVAGGAGGGGSAGGGGGGGGGFREGRGNAPDYTASPLVSSSALPVSAQAYPVTVGAGGGPKSNCSPGCAGSNSVFSTITSAGGGGGAYGGDSGNRQGVAGGSGGGGGGGPNSPSQIGGAGNTPPVSPPQGTTGGNGAFATKSGGGGGGAVGAGGNAPGSAGGGGGGNGTTSSIPG
;
A
#
# COMPACT_ATOMS: atom_id res chain seq x y z
N ILE A 1 -36.54 -15.82 10.60
CA ILE A 1 -36.42 -17.01 9.73
C ILE A 1 -35.08 -17.70 10.05
N GLN A 2 -35.07 -19.05 10.06
CA GLN A 2 -33.86 -19.83 10.39
C GLN A 2 -33.25 -19.53 11.78
N GLY A 3 -34.09 -19.22 12.78
CA GLY A 3 -33.65 -18.87 14.12
C GLY A 3 -33.14 -17.44 14.30
N ASN A 4 -33.12 -16.63 13.25
CA ASN A 4 -32.78 -15.20 13.32
C ASN A 4 -34.00 -14.34 13.62
N ALA A 5 -33.84 -13.37 14.53
CA ALA A 5 -34.87 -12.41 14.90
C ALA A 5 -35.10 -11.30 13.85
N ASN A 6 -34.31 -11.24 12.80
CA ASN A 6 -34.39 -10.18 11.78
C ASN A 6 -35.36 -10.56 10.66
N ASP A 7 -36.01 -9.55 10.12
CA ASP A 7 -36.87 -9.69 8.94
C ASP A 7 -36.02 -10.08 7.72
N SER A 8 -36.59 -10.93 6.86
CA SER A 8 -36.02 -11.28 5.57
C SER A 8 -36.85 -10.65 4.46
N SER A 9 -36.21 -10.03 3.48
CA SER A 9 -36.89 -9.42 2.34
C SER A 9 -36.61 -10.19 1.05
N LEU A 10 -37.62 -10.31 0.20
CA LEU A 10 -37.49 -10.80 -1.17
C LEU A 10 -37.42 -9.58 -2.08
N SER A 11 -36.22 -9.28 -2.58
CA SER A 11 -35.96 -8.10 -3.42
C SER A 11 -35.98 -8.41 -4.91
N THR A 12 -35.99 -9.67 -5.28
CA THR A 12 -35.98 -10.11 -6.69
C THR A 12 -37.39 -10.33 -7.21
N ASN A 13 -37.74 -9.68 -8.32
CA ASN A 13 -39.00 -9.91 -9.03
C ASN A 13 -39.08 -11.39 -9.47
N ARG A 14 -40.26 -12.01 -9.20
CA ARG A 14 -40.56 -13.42 -9.51
C ARG A 14 -39.81 -14.45 -8.66
N ALA A 15 -39.17 -14.07 -7.54
CA ALA A 15 -38.68 -15.05 -6.57
C ALA A 15 -39.86 -15.78 -5.92
N SER A 16 -39.73 -17.07 -5.74
CA SER A 16 -40.70 -17.89 -4.99
C SER A 16 -40.00 -18.59 -3.84
N VAL A 17 -40.68 -18.68 -2.72
CA VAL A 17 -40.13 -19.24 -1.49
C VAL A 17 -41.15 -20.20 -0.89
N VAL A 18 -40.66 -21.36 -0.48
CA VAL A 18 -41.43 -22.30 0.35
C VAL A 18 -40.85 -22.29 1.75
N LEU A 19 -41.67 -21.93 2.71
CA LEU A 19 -41.29 -21.89 4.13
C LEU A 19 -42.05 -23.00 4.88
N VAL A 20 -41.35 -23.68 5.78
CA VAL A 20 -41.93 -24.63 6.72
C VAL A 20 -41.68 -24.15 8.14
N TYR A 21 -42.70 -24.02 8.92
CA TYR A 21 -42.59 -23.77 10.35
C TYR A 21 -42.22 -25.05 11.06
N VAL A 22 -41.12 -25.04 11.81
CA VAL A 22 -40.62 -26.20 12.52
C VAL A 22 -41.07 -26.21 13.99
N ASP A 23 -40.67 -25.17 14.72
CA ASP A 23 -41.00 -24.98 16.13
C ASP A 23 -40.72 -23.53 16.58
N SER A 24 -41.02 -23.21 17.83
CA SER A 24 -40.81 -21.87 18.39
C SER A 24 -39.35 -21.47 18.52
N THR A 25 -38.42 -22.43 18.49
CA THR A 25 -36.98 -22.19 18.58
C THR A 25 -36.34 -21.96 17.21
N LYS A 26 -36.73 -22.77 16.22
CA LYS A 26 -36.21 -22.70 14.86
C LYS A 26 -37.04 -21.81 13.95
N GLY A 27 -38.30 -21.58 14.29
CA GLY A 27 -39.20 -20.73 13.51
C GLY A 27 -39.45 -21.30 12.11
N TRP A 28 -39.45 -20.40 11.12
CA TRP A 28 -39.68 -20.75 9.71
C TRP A 28 -38.36 -21.08 9.03
N LEU A 29 -38.28 -22.23 8.38
CA LEU A 29 -37.15 -22.65 7.57
C LEU A 29 -37.47 -22.59 6.08
N PHE A 30 -36.50 -22.20 5.27
CA PHE A 30 -36.58 -22.31 3.83
C PHE A 30 -36.44 -23.78 3.42
N VAL A 31 -37.35 -24.24 2.59
CA VAL A 31 -37.34 -25.60 2.02
C VAL A 31 -36.94 -25.54 0.55
N GLN A 32 -37.43 -24.54 -0.16
CA GLN A 32 -37.15 -24.33 -1.58
C GLN A 32 -37.30 -22.86 -1.92
N GLU A 33 -36.40 -22.36 -2.73
CA GLU A 33 -36.46 -21.00 -3.24
C GLU A 33 -35.87 -20.90 -4.65
N SER A 34 -36.29 -19.92 -5.42
CA SER A 34 -35.77 -19.68 -6.75
C SER A 34 -34.52 -18.79 -6.77
N ASN A 35 -34.21 -18.12 -5.68
CA ASN A 35 -33.03 -17.25 -5.55
C ASN A 35 -32.50 -17.22 -4.10
N VAL A 36 -31.60 -18.13 -3.79
CA VAL A 36 -30.98 -18.26 -2.45
C VAL A 36 -30.20 -17.01 -2.03
N GLY A 37 -29.62 -16.29 -2.99
CA GLY A 37 -28.77 -15.14 -2.72
C GLY A 37 -29.49 -14.01 -2.01
N ASP A 38 -30.81 -13.81 -2.27
CA ASP A 38 -31.58 -12.71 -1.70
C ASP A 38 -31.98 -12.93 -0.24
N LEU A 39 -31.89 -14.18 0.22
CA LEU A 39 -32.38 -14.61 1.53
C LEU A 39 -31.25 -14.81 2.54
N GLN A 40 -30.01 -14.71 2.11
CA GLN A 40 -28.85 -14.83 2.98
C GLN A 40 -28.60 -13.52 3.74
N ASN A 41 -28.44 -13.61 5.05
CA ASN A 41 -27.97 -12.49 5.84
C ASN A 41 -26.62 -11.98 5.30
N LYS A 42 -26.55 -10.69 5.03
CA LYS A 42 -25.29 -10.04 4.68
C LYS A 42 -24.39 -9.99 5.90
N LEU A 43 -23.33 -10.76 5.85
CA LEU A 43 -22.29 -10.72 6.87
C LEU A 43 -21.06 -9.99 6.32
N TYR A 44 -20.56 -9.07 7.12
CA TYR A 44 -19.37 -8.28 6.80
C TYR A 44 -18.18 -8.72 7.66
N VAL A 45 -16.98 -8.41 7.20
CA VAL A 45 -15.76 -8.66 7.96
C VAL A 45 -15.84 -7.94 9.31
N THR A 46 -15.61 -8.70 10.40
CA THR A 46 -15.47 -8.14 11.74
C THR A 46 -14.05 -8.42 12.23
N ALA A 47 -13.35 -7.37 12.64
CA ALA A 47 -11.95 -7.46 13.03
C ALA A 47 -11.63 -6.50 14.19
N THR A 48 -10.45 -6.73 14.78
CA THR A 48 -9.82 -5.89 15.80
C THR A 48 -8.36 -5.60 15.42
N GLY A 49 -7.73 -4.66 16.08
CA GLY A 49 -6.32 -4.28 15.89
C GLY A 49 -6.15 -2.91 15.24
N GLY A 50 -5.02 -2.27 15.53
CA GLY A 50 -4.77 -0.89 15.14
C GLY A 50 -5.67 0.12 15.83
N THR A 51 -5.65 1.36 15.38
CA THR A 51 -6.63 2.39 15.76
C THR A 51 -7.87 2.21 14.88
N ILE A 52 -9.03 2.04 15.51
CA ILE A 52 -10.29 1.78 14.80
C ILE A 52 -11.12 3.05 14.73
N THR A 53 -11.48 3.46 13.51
CA THR A 53 -12.39 4.59 13.25
C THR A 53 -13.52 4.13 12.33
N THR A 54 -14.58 4.94 12.22
CA THR A 54 -15.70 4.70 11.32
C THR A 54 -15.92 5.93 10.43
N SER A 55 -16.06 5.70 9.13
CA SER A 55 -16.36 6.74 8.16
C SER A 55 -17.43 6.21 7.20
N GLY A 56 -18.62 6.80 7.24
CA GLY A 56 -19.77 6.28 6.50
C GLY A 56 -20.03 4.80 6.84
N ASN A 57 -20.03 3.95 5.84
CA ASN A 57 -20.25 2.51 5.97
C ASN A 57 -18.96 1.70 6.21
N PHE A 58 -17.81 2.38 6.38
CA PHE A 58 -16.52 1.72 6.54
C PHE A 58 -16.05 1.71 7.97
N LYS A 59 -15.52 0.57 8.40
CA LYS A 59 -14.68 0.44 9.59
C LYS A 59 -13.22 0.42 9.15
N ILE A 60 -12.42 1.34 9.69
CA ILE A 60 -11.05 1.59 9.26
C ILE A 60 -10.12 1.18 10.38
N HIS A 61 -9.12 0.38 10.05
CA HIS A 61 -8.07 -0.08 10.96
C HIS A 61 -6.74 0.54 10.55
N THR A 62 -6.25 1.51 11.30
CA THR A 62 -5.01 2.24 11.02
C THR A 62 -3.87 1.72 11.89
N PHE A 63 -2.77 1.31 11.25
CA PHE A 63 -1.55 0.85 11.89
C PHE A 63 -0.41 1.83 11.61
N THR A 64 0.02 2.58 12.62
CA THR A 64 1.20 3.46 12.58
C THR A 64 2.43 2.81 13.21
N SER A 65 2.27 1.62 13.77
CA SER A 65 3.31 0.73 14.28
C SER A 65 2.92 -0.71 14.04
N SER A 66 3.89 -1.62 14.05
CA SER A 66 3.63 -3.06 13.85
C SER A 66 2.64 -3.59 14.88
N GLY A 67 1.78 -4.53 14.45
CA GLY A 67 0.73 -5.07 15.28
C GLY A 67 0.04 -6.26 14.61
N THR A 68 -1.20 -6.51 14.98
CA THR A 68 -1.98 -7.64 14.45
C THR A 68 -3.39 -7.17 14.08
N PHE A 69 -3.81 -7.47 12.87
CA PHE A 69 -5.19 -7.35 12.42
C PHE A 69 -5.86 -8.73 12.61
N THR A 70 -6.78 -8.82 13.57
CA THR A 70 -7.43 -10.10 13.92
C THR A 70 -8.86 -10.11 13.43
N VAL A 71 -9.15 -10.97 12.45
CA VAL A 71 -10.48 -11.19 11.90
C VAL A 71 -11.20 -12.24 12.74
N SER A 72 -12.31 -11.86 13.37
CA SER A 72 -13.17 -12.76 14.13
C SER A 72 -14.33 -13.32 13.30
N CYS A 73 -14.79 -12.59 12.28
CA CYS A 73 -15.77 -13.04 11.30
C CYS A 73 -15.35 -12.61 9.91
N ALA A 74 -15.25 -13.56 9.00
CA ALA A 74 -14.80 -13.30 7.62
C ALA A 74 -15.90 -12.71 6.72
N GLY A 75 -17.14 -12.60 7.23
CA GLY A 75 -18.26 -12.22 6.36
C GLY A 75 -18.68 -13.34 5.40
N ASN A 76 -19.44 -12.96 4.37
CA ASN A 76 -19.90 -13.90 3.34
C ASN A 76 -20.01 -13.21 1.97
N SER A 77 -20.31 -13.97 0.93
CA SER A 77 -20.45 -13.45 -0.45
C SER A 77 -21.63 -12.49 -0.64
N SER A 78 -22.64 -12.54 0.22
CA SER A 78 -23.78 -11.62 0.18
C SER A 78 -23.49 -10.27 0.86
N GLY A 79 -22.54 -10.24 1.78
CA GLY A 79 -21.98 -9.04 2.39
C GLY A 79 -20.61 -8.71 1.80
N SER A 80 -19.53 -8.95 2.55
CA SER A 80 -18.15 -8.84 2.07
C SER A 80 -17.26 -9.78 2.86
N ASN A 81 -16.39 -10.51 2.16
CA ASN A 81 -15.34 -11.35 2.75
C ASN A 81 -13.94 -10.86 2.35
N THR A 82 -13.84 -9.62 1.95
CA THR A 82 -12.59 -8.98 1.54
C THR A 82 -12.38 -7.69 2.31
N VAL A 83 -11.13 -7.24 2.39
CA VAL A 83 -10.75 -5.93 2.92
C VAL A 83 -9.96 -5.16 1.87
N ASP A 84 -10.29 -3.88 1.72
CA ASP A 84 -9.48 -2.94 0.96
C ASP A 84 -8.27 -2.56 1.81
N TYR A 85 -7.17 -2.22 1.16
CA TYR A 85 -5.94 -1.92 1.88
C TYR A 85 -5.13 -0.81 1.22
N LEU A 86 -4.39 -0.10 2.07
CA LEU A 86 -3.30 0.80 1.68
C LEU A 86 -2.08 0.44 2.53
N VAL A 87 -0.99 0.03 1.87
CA VAL A 87 0.27 -0.34 2.53
C VAL A 87 1.39 0.52 1.99
N VAL A 88 1.92 1.41 2.82
CA VAL A 88 3.02 2.32 2.50
C VAL A 88 4.25 1.90 3.27
N ALA A 89 5.37 1.73 2.59
CA ALA A 89 6.64 1.35 3.21
C ALA A 89 7.40 2.56 3.75
N GLY A 90 8.45 2.29 4.54
CA GLY A 90 9.36 3.32 5.00
C GLY A 90 10.11 4.00 3.86
N GLY A 91 10.16 5.33 3.86
CA GLY A 91 11.01 6.11 2.95
C GLY A 91 12.48 5.98 3.33
N ALA A 92 13.39 6.25 2.41
CA ALA A 92 14.83 6.17 2.62
C ALA A 92 15.46 7.52 2.98
N GLY A 93 16.64 7.46 3.54
CA GLY A 93 17.50 8.61 3.78
C GLY A 93 18.20 9.08 2.51
N GLY A 94 18.48 10.38 2.43
CA GLY A 94 19.35 10.96 1.42
C GLY A 94 20.80 10.57 1.64
N GLY A 95 21.58 10.61 0.56
CA GLY A 95 23.02 10.39 0.60
C GLY A 95 23.78 11.54 1.26
N GLY A 96 24.89 11.20 1.91
CA GLY A 96 25.79 12.15 2.55
C GLY A 96 26.61 12.98 1.56
N SER A 97 27.21 14.06 2.05
CA SER A 97 28.12 14.98 1.36
C SER A 97 27.46 15.90 0.31
N ALA A 98 28.23 16.90 -0.15
CA ALA A 98 27.81 17.81 -1.20
C ALA A 98 27.51 17.02 -2.49
N GLY A 99 26.35 17.18 -3.04
CA GLY A 99 25.89 16.43 -4.23
C GLY A 99 25.27 15.06 -3.93
N GLY A 100 24.97 14.75 -2.66
CA GLY A 100 24.21 13.52 -2.33
C GLY A 100 22.86 13.48 -3.01
N GLY A 101 22.43 12.29 -3.44
CA GLY A 101 21.12 12.02 -4.01
C GLY A 101 20.02 11.97 -2.96
N GLY A 102 18.80 12.28 -3.35
CA GLY A 102 17.60 12.15 -2.49
C GLY A 102 17.24 10.69 -2.22
N GLY A 103 16.71 10.38 -1.04
CA GLY A 103 16.15 9.06 -0.75
C GLY A 103 14.82 8.83 -1.46
N GLY A 104 14.51 7.58 -1.82
CA GLY A 104 13.24 7.16 -2.40
C GLY A 104 12.11 7.14 -1.36
N GLY A 105 10.90 7.46 -1.76
CA GLY A 105 9.73 7.62 -0.89
C GLY A 105 9.17 6.35 -0.28
N GLY A 106 9.67 5.16 -0.64
CA GLY A 106 9.10 3.88 -0.28
C GLY A 106 8.04 3.42 -1.29
N GLY A 107 7.66 2.15 -1.18
CA GLY A 107 6.64 1.54 -2.00
C GLY A 107 5.25 1.96 -1.54
N PHE A 108 4.31 2.03 -2.46
CA PHE A 108 2.91 2.30 -2.25
C PHE A 108 2.09 1.17 -2.86
N ARG A 109 1.29 0.47 -2.06
CA ARG A 109 0.44 -0.62 -2.50
C ARG A 109 -0.99 -0.37 -2.03
N GLU A 110 -1.92 -0.28 -3.00
CA GLU A 110 -3.35 -0.12 -2.74
C GLU A 110 -4.12 -1.23 -3.44
N GLY A 111 -5.12 -1.79 -2.75
CA GLY A 111 -6.04 -2.75 -3.32
C GLY A 111 -7.46 -2.42 -2.94
N ARG A 112 -8.36 -2.45 -3.92
CA ARG A 112 -9.77 -2.17 -3.77
C ARG A 112 -10.61 -3.24 -4.44
N GLY A 113 -11.66 -3.67 -3.77
CA GLY A 113 -12.71 -4.50 -4.35
C GLY A 113 -13.66 -3.70 -5.24
N ASN A 114 -14.82 -4.25 -5.47
CA ASN A 114 -15.83 -3.66 -6.35
C ASN A 114 -16.63 -2.49 -5.71
N ALA A 115 -16.31 -2.11 -4.47
CA ALA A 115 -17.00 -1.00 -3.82
C ALA A 115 -16.58 0.35 -4.44
N PRO A 116 -17.50 1.14 -5.02
CA PRO A 116 -17.16 2.39 -5.71
C PRO A 116 -17.00 3.59 -4.76
N ASP A 117 -16.90 3.38 -3.47
CA ASP A 117 -17.23 4.37 -2.45
C ASP A 117 -16.09 5.36 -2.13
N TYR A 118 -14.93 5.25 -2.79
CA TYR A 118 -13.84 6.23 -2.68
C TYR A 118 -13.02 6.33 -3.97
N THR A 119 -12.31 7.45 -4.14
CA THR A 119 -11.40 7.65 -5.28
C THR A 119 -10.05 6.98 -4.98
N ALA A 120 -9.80 5.85 -5.60
CA ALA A 120 -8.52 5.15 -5.48
C ALA A 120 -7.40 5.87 -6.24
N SER A 121 -6.15 5.55 -5.88
CA SER A 121 -4.99 6.04 -6.61
C SER A 121 -4.88 5.40 -8.00
N PRO A 122 -4.08 5.98 -8.92
CA PRO A 122 -3.76 5.36 -10.21
C PRO A 122 -3.02 4.01 -10.07
N LEU A 123 -2.49 3.70 -8.88
CA LEU A 123 -1.75 2.47 -8.58
C LEU A 123 -2.61 1.40 -7.92
N VAL A 124 -3.92 1.56 -7.90
CA VAL A 124 -4.83 0.59 -7.28
C VAL A 124 -4.81 -0.74 -8.02
N SER A 125 -4.65 -1.84 -7.26
CA SER A 125 -5.00 -3.17 -7.73
C SER A 125 -6.52 -3.35 -7.67
N SER A 126 -7.11 -3.94 -8.70
CA SER A 126 -8.54 -4.25 -8.76
C SER A 126 -8.97 -5.40 -7.84
N SER A 127 -8.10 -5.82 -6.94
CA SER A 127 -8.35 -6.94 -6.02
C SER A 127 -8.18 -6.48 -4.59
N ALA A 128 -9.28 -6.49 -3.82
CA ALA A 128 -9.23 -6.46 -2.37
C ALA A 128 -8.62 -7.77 -1.83
N LEU A 129 -8.16 -7.76 -0.60
CA LEU A 129 -7.57 -8.95 0.04
C LEU A 129 -8.69 -9.83 0.63
N PRO A 130 -8.86 -11.07 0.15
CA PRO A 130 -9.74 -12.04 0.80
C PRO A 130 -9.22 -12.38 2.20
N VAL A 131 -10.13 -12.43 3.17
CA VAL A 131 -9.76 -12.74 4.56
C VAL A 131 -10.58 -13.91 5.10
N SER A 132 -9.97 -14.65 6.02
CA SER A 132 -10.59 -15.68 6.84
C SER A 132 -10.51 -15.31 8.31
N ALA A 133 -11.26 -16.00 9.18
CA ALA A 133 -11.23 -15.75 10.62
C ALA A 133 -9.89 -16.25 11.20
N GLN A 134 -8.92 -15.33 11.27
CA GLN A 134 -7.57 -15.56 11.82
C GLN A 134 -6.87 -14.23 12.12
N ALA A 135 -5.70 -14.34 12.72
CA ALA A 135 -4.80 -13.21 12.97
C ALA A 135 -3.86 -12.98 11.78
N TYR A 136 -3.77 -11.73 11.33
CA TYR A 136 -2.86 -11.30 10.27
C TYR A 136 -1.81 -10.35 10.87
N PRO A 137 -0.53 -10.75 10.91
CA PRO A 137 0.54 -9.85 11.33
C PRO A 137 0.62 -8.64 10.40
N VAL A 138 0.79 -7.46 10.99
CA VAL A 138 1.05 -6.21 10.28
C VAL A 138 2.43 -5.72 10.67
N THR A 139 3.29 -5.51 9.69
CA THR A 139 4.60 -4.88 9.90
C THR A 139 4.55 -3.47 9.30
N VAL A 140 4.89 -2.47 10.10
CA VAL A 140 5.09 -1.10 9.62
C VAL A 140 6.58 -0.84 9.52
N GLY A 141 7.06 -0.60 8.31
CA GLY A 141 8.47 -0.37 8.01
C GLY A 141 8.95 0.99 8.50
N ALA A 142 10.08 1.00 9.17
CA ALA A 142 10.73 2.23 9.60
C ALA A 142 11.35 2.99 8.42
N GLY A 143 11.41 4.32 8.52
CA GLY A 143 12.17 5.15 7.61
C GLY A 143 13.69 4.93 7.76
N GLY A 144 14.42 5.04 6.65
CA GLY A 144 15.88 5.04 6.65
C GLY A 144 16.42 6.41 7.04
N GLY A 145 17.41 6.44 7.94
CA GLY A 145 18.09 7.67 8.34
C GLY A 145 19.09 8.17 7.28
N PRO A 146 19.41 9.47 7.28
CA PRO A 146 20.56 9.98 6.53
C PRO A 146 21.85 9.36 7.09
N LYS A 147 22.83 9.15 6.22
CA LYS A 147 24.20 8.82 6.67
C LYS A 147 25.14 9.98 6.44
N SER A 148 25.99 10.24 7.44
CA SER A 148 27.14 11.09 7.34
C SER A 148 28.35 10.27 6.84
N ASN A 149 29.34 10.95 6.23
CA ASN A 149 30.61 10.37 5.86
C ASN A 149 30.59 9.31 4.73
N CYS A 150 30.56 9.79 3.50
CA CYS A 150 30.90 9.00 2.28
C CYS A 150 30.06 7.74 2.06
N SER A 151 28.80 7.72 2.57
CA SER A 151 27.91 6.55 2.44
C SER A 151 26.58 6.91 1.82
N PRO A 152 25.97 5.98 1.06
CA PRO A 152 24.57 6.14 0.66
C PRO A 152 23.66 6.27 1.88
N GLY A 153 22.53 6.95 1.73
CA GLY A 153 21.47 6.97 2.74
C GLY A 153 20.99 5.55 3.09
N CYS A 154 20.49 5.37 4.30
CA CYS A 154 19.89 4.08 4.66
C CYS A 154 18.61 3.85 3.87
N ALA A 155 18.41 2.63 3.36
CA ALA A 155 17.13 2.22 2.79
C ALA A 155 16.03 2.25 3.86
N GLY A 156 14.81 2.50 3.43
CA GLY A 156 13.62 2.28 4.25
C GLY A 156 13.35 0.78 4.44
N SER A 157 12.53 0.45 5.43
CA SER A 157 12.11 -0.93 5.69
C SER A 157 10.76 -1.23 5.02
N ASN A 158 10.53 -2.49 4.73
CA ASN A 158 9.28 -2.96 4.14
C ASN A 158 8.11 -2.84 5.13
N SER A 159 6.93 -2.48 4.62
CA SER A 159 5.67 -2.70 5.31
C SER A 159 4.96 -3.91 4.74
N VAL A 160 4.35 -4.71 5.61
CA VAL A 160 3.73 -5.98 5.22
C VAL A 160 2.35 -6.12 5.87
N PHE A 161 1.37 -6.47 5.07
CA PHE A 161 0.05 -6.92 5.51
C PHE A 161 -0.32 -8.21 4.79
N SER A 162 -0.37 -9.32 5.51
CA SER A 162 -0.62 -10.64 4.93
C SER A 162 0.39 -10.96 3.81
N THR A 163 -0.07 -11.19 2.60
CA THR A 163 0.74 -11.43 1.41
C THR A 163 1.20 -10.16 0.70
N ILE A 164 0.73 -9.00 1.14
CA ILE A 164 1.03 -7.72 0.52
C ILE A 164 2.29 -7.15 1.16
N THR A 165 3.36 -7.06 0.39
CA THR A 165 4.60 -6.40 0.79
C THR A 165 4.77 -5.13 -0.02
N SER A 166 4.94 -4.01 0.66
CA SER A 166 5.40 -2.74 0.09
C SER A 166 6.88 -2.59 0.43
N ALA A 167 7.74 -2.45 -0.56
CA ALA A 167 9.19 -2.43 -0.36
C ALA A 167 9.66 -1.05 0.12
N GLY A 168 10.63 -1.03 1.01
CA GLY A 168 11.25 0.20 1.49
C GLY A 168 11.86 1.04 0.36
N GLY A 169 11.98 2.33 0.56
CA GLY A 169 12.65 3.23 -0.37
C GLY A 169 14.15 2.95 -0.48
N GLY A 170 14.70 3.14 -1.67
CA GLY A 170 16.13 3.04 -1.90
C GLY A 170 16.89 4.28 -1.41
N GLY A 171 18.02 4.08 -0.71
CA GLY A 171 18.86 5.17 -0.21
C GLY A 171 19.41 6.05 -1.34
N GLY A 172 19.47 7.37 -1.11
CA GLY A 172 20.16 8.29 -2.01
C GLY A 172 21.65 8.01 -2.05
N ALA A 173 22.25 8.17 -3.22
CA ALA A 173 23.68 7.94 -3.40
C ALA A 173 24.52 8.99 -2.67
N TYR A 174 25.72 8.62 -2.31
CA TYR A 174 26.74 9.55 -1.81
C TYR A 174 27.16 10.55 -2.91
N GLY A 175 27.38 11.80 -2.54
CA GLY A 175 28.01 12.81 -3.41
C GLY A 175 29.49 12.95 -3.11
N GLY A 176 30.32 13.33 -4.07
CA GLY A 176 31.75 13.56 -3.82
C GLY A 176 32.62 13.10 -5.00
N ASP A 177 33.93 13.01 -4.80
CA ASP A 177 34.93 12.82 -5.88
C ASP A 177 35.37 11.37 -6.11
N SER A 178 34.92 10.42 -5.30
CA SER A 178 35.27 9.00 -5.43
C SER A 178 34.12 8.09 -4.95
N GLY A 179 34.08 6.86 -5.43
CA GLY A 179 33.15 5.81 -5.01
C GLY A 179 31.92 5.66 -5.91
N ASN A 180 31.08 4.70 -5.52
CA ASN A 180 29.83 4.41 -6.24
C ASN A 180 28.76 5.44 -5.85
N ARG A 181 28.30 6.19 -6.84
CA ARG A 181 27.30 7.25 -6.70
C ARG A 181 25.95 6.85 -7.28
N GLN A 182 25.73 5.58 -7.43
CA GLN A 182 24.45 5.05 -7.87
C GLN A 182 23.44 5.06 -6.73
N GLY A 183 22.27 5.57 -7.01
CA GLY A 183 21.12 5.47 -6.11
C GLY A 183 20.78 4.00 -5.84
N VAL A 184 20.32 3.70 -4.64
CA VAL A 184 19.91 2.35 -4.25
C VAL A 184 18.51 2.06 -4.80
N ALA A 185 18.31 0.86 -5.32
CA ALA A 185 16.99 0.40 -5.75
C ALA A 185 16.07 0.16 -4.54
N GLY A 186 14.76 0.28 -4.75
CA GLY A 186 13.77 0.07 -3.70
C GLY A 186 12.35 0.10 -4.24
N GLY A 187 11.35 0.16 -3.37
CA GLY A 187 9.95 0.40 -3.75
C GLY A 187 9.85 1.65 -4.60
N SER A 188 10.45 2.76 -4.15
CA SER A 188 10.87 3.91 -4.95
C SER A 188 12.38 4.03 -4.87
N GLY A 189 13.06 4.29 -5.98
CA GLY A 189 14.52 4.32 -6.06
C GLY A 189 15.15 5.59 -5.50
N GLY A 190 16.35 5.52 -4.95
CA GLY A 190 17.13 6.68 -4.50
C GLY A 190 17.76 7.44 -5.67
N GLY A 191 18.00 8.75 -5.51
CA GLY A 191 18.69 9.59 -6.48
C GLY A 191 20.17 9.27 -6.59
N GLY A 192 20.74 9.46 -7.78
CA GLY A 192 22.18 9.36 -8.04
C GLY A 192 22.95 10.53 -7.42
N GLY A 193 24.18 10.28 -6.99
CA GLY A 193 25.07 11.31 -6.45
C GLY A 193 25.77 12.14 -7.52
N GLY A 194 26.04 13.41 -7.28
CA GLY A 194 26.83 14.30 -8.16
C GLY A 194 28.31 14.29 -7.86
N GLY A 195 29.17 14.54 -8.86
CA GLY A 195 30.59 14.75 -8.68
C GLY A 195 31.41 14.42 -9.93
N PRO A 196 32.68 14.94 -10.05
CA PRO A 196 33.41 14.99 -11.32
C PRO A 196 34.07 13.67 -11.76
N ASN A 197 34.25 12.67 -10.89
CA ASN A 197 35.12 11.53 -11.20
C ASN A 197 34.44 10.16 -11.25
N SER A 198 33.11 10.09 -11.41
CA SER A 198 32.39 8.81 -11.47
C SER A 198 31.59 8.66 -12.76
N PRO A 199 31.76 7.58 -13.51
CA PRO A 199 31.01 7.36 -14.73
C PRO A 199 29.53 6.99 -14.49
N SER A 200 29.17 6.61 -13.27
CA SER A 200 27.82 6.10 -12.98
C SER A 200 27.16 6.93 -11.88
N GLN A 201 26.35 7.86 -12.30
CA GLN A 201 25.57 8.75 -11.43
C GLN A 201 24.09 8.46 -11.54
N ILE A 202 23.76 7.24 -11.84
CA ILE A 202 22.40 6.79 -12.18
C ILE A 202 21.55 6.72 -10.91
N GLY A 203 20.31 7.18 -11.01
CA GLY A 203 19.31 6.94 -9.97
C GLY A 203 18.98 5.46 -9.78
N GLY A 204 18.62 5.07 -8.59
CA GLY A 204 18.21 3.71 -8.26
C GLY A 204 16.90 3.32 -8.95
N ALA A 205 16.75 2.04 -9.28
CA ALA A 205 15.51 1.52 -9.83
C ALA A 205 14.37 1.59 -8.79
N GLY A 206 13.19 1.99 -9.22
CA GLY A 206 11.95 1.83 -8.47
C GLY A 206 11.30 0.49 -8.78
N ASN A 207 10.16 0.23 -8.14
CA ASN A 207 9.40 -1.02 -8.27
C ASN A 207 10.28 -2.27 -8.09
N THR A 208 11.13 -2.26 -7.06
CA THR A 208 12.05 -3.35 -6.75
C THR A 208 11.76 -3.91 -5.35
N PRO A 209 11.37 -5.21 -5.24
CA PRO A 209 11.11 -6.15 -6.34
C PRO A 209 9.92 -5.72 -7.20
N PRO A 210 9.86 -6.16 -8.47
CA PRO A 210 8.80 -5.75 -9.39
C PRO A 210 7.44 -6.34 -8.98
N VAL A 211 6.42 -5.48 -9.01
CA VAL A 211 5.02 -5.84 -8.74
C VAL A 211 4.11 -5.11 -9.74
N SER A 212 2.87 -5.57 -9.86
CA SER A 212 1.84 -4.94 -10.68
C SER A 212 0.58 -4.67 -9.83
N PRO A 213 0.03 -3.45 -9.85
CA PRO A 213 0.63 -2.21 -10.37
C PRO A 213 1.99 -1.88 -9.74
N PRO A 214 2.84 -1.06 -10.40
CA PRO A 214 4.14 -0.66 -9.84
C PRO A 214 3.98 0.02 -8.46
N GLN A 215 4.88 -0.27 -7.53
CA GLN A 215 4.83 0.30 -6.19
C GLN A 215 5.61 1.61 -6.02
N GLY A 216 6.27 2.08 -7.07
CA GLY A 216 7.03 3.32 -7.10
C GLY A 216 7.93 3.41 -8.32
N THR A 217 8.65 4.51 -8.43
CA THR A 217 9.40 4.90 -9.63
C THR A 217 10.90 5.07 -9.37
N THR A 218 11.67 5.23 -10.42
CA THR A 218 13.13 5.41 -10.37
C THR A 218 13.53 6.75 -9.72
N GLY A 219 14.70 6.80 -9.12
CA GLY A 219 15.36 8.06 -8.77
C GLY A 219 15.95 8.74 -10.00
N GLY A 220 16.20 10.05 -9.89
CA GLY A 220 16.86 10.86 -10.90
C GLY A 220 18.39 10.68 -10.89
N ASN A 221 19.03 11.01 -12.00
CA ASN A 221 20.49 10.94 -12.12
C ASN A 221 21.15 12.16 -11.47
N GLY A 222 22.34 11.95 -10.88
CA GLY A 222 23.22 13.04 -10.48
C GLY A 222 23.97 13.67 -11.66
N ALA A 223 24.48 14.88 -11.49
CA ALA A 223 25.23 15.57 -12.54
C ALA A 223 26.74 15.33 -12.44
N PHE A 224 27.39 15.06 -13.58
CA PHE A 224 28.79 14.73 -13.68
C PHE A 224 29.73 15.91 -13.32
N ALA A 225 29.51 17.08 -13.87
CA ALA A 225 30.43 18.21 -13.73
C ALA A 225 30.19 19.07 -12.47
N THR A 226 29.07 18.87 -11.80
CA THR A 226 28.65 19.66 -10.65
C THR A 226 28.38 18.76 -9.46
N LYS A 227 28.57 19.24 -8.24
CA LYS A 227 28.18 18.52 -7.02
C LYS A 227 26.68 18.62 -6.82
N SER A 228 25.88 18.03 -7.77
CA SER A 228 24.42 18.09 -7.77
C SER A 228 23.85 16.69 -7.85
N GLY A 229 23.14 16.25 -6.79
CA GLY A 229 22.50 14.96 -6.72
C GLY A 229 21.13 14.94 -7.39
N GLY A 230 20.72 13.78 -7.92
CA GLY A 230 19.37 13.53 -8.43
C GLY A 230 18.35 13.41 -7.32
N GLY A 231 17.07 13.64 -7.61
CA GLY A 231 15.96 13.45 -6.68
C GLY A 231 15.62 11.98 -6.45
N GLY A 232 15.05 11.63 -5.31
CA GLY A 232 14.48 10.30 -5.07
C GLY A 232 13.19 10.09 -5.86
N GLY A 233 12.88 8.85 -6.23
CA GLY A 233 11.63 8.46 -6.85
C GLY A 233 10.43 8.59 -5.89
N GLY A 234 9.29 8.92 -6.44
CA GLY A 234 8.01 8.94 -5.77
C GLY A 234 7.14 7.72 -6.11
N ALA A 235 5.86 7.77 -5.77
CA ALA A 235 4.93 6.69 -6.09
C ALA A 235 4.63 6.63 -7.60
N VAL A 236 4.33 7.79 -8.22
CA VAL A 236 3.93 7.90 -9.64
C VAL A 236 4.89 8.72 -10.49
N GLY A 237 5.77 9.52 -9.89
CA GLY A 237 6.73 10.35 -10.59
C GLY A 237 8.16 9.93 -10.33
N ALA A 238 8.97 9.80 -11.38
CA ALA A 238 10.41 9.58 -11.24
C ALA A 238 11.07 10.82 -10.59
N GLY A 239 12.16 10.58 -9.88
CA GLY A 239 13.01 11.64 -9.39
C GLY A 239 13.61 12.46 -10.54
N GLY A 240 13.69 13.77 -10.38
CA GLY A 240 14.29 14.68 -11.34
C GLY A 240 15.79 14.47 -11.43
N ASN A 241 16.36 14.54 -12.63
CA ASN A 241 17.80 14.59 -12.84
C ASN A 241 18.36 15.88 -12.28
N ALA A 242 19.55 15.85 -11.75
CA ALA A 242 20.26 17.04 -11.38
C ALA A 242 20.52 17.90 -12.63
N PRO A 243 20.19 19.22 -12.59
CA PRO A 243 20.59 20.14 -13.63
C PRO A 243 22.12 20.27 -13.65
N GLY A 244 22.70 20.46 -14.81
CA GLY A 244 24.15 20.63 -14.99
C GLY A 244 24.71 21.89 -14.35
N SER A 245 23.90 22.72 -13.73
CA SER A 245 24.21 23.91 -12.93
C SER A 245 23.99 23.63 -11.45
N ALA A 246 24.38 24.56 -10.56
CA ALA A 246 24.16 24.40 -9.12
C ALA A 246 22.68 24.16 -8.78
N GLY A 247 22.36 23.01 -8.20
CA GLY A 247 21.00 22.63 -7.77
C GLY A 247 20.78 21.12 -7.85
N GLY A 248 20.03 20.55 -6.93
CA GLY A 248 19.62 19.14 -6.94
C GLY A 248 18.42 18.88 -7.83
N GLY A 249 18.24 17.64 -8.27
CA GLY A 249 17.01 17.18 -8.92
C GLY A 249 15.84 17.17 -7.93
N GLY A 250 14.66 17.56 -8.39
CA GLY A 250 13.43 17.50 -7.58
C GLY A 250 13.04 16.05 -7.25
N GLY A 251 12.40 15.84 -6.10
CA GLY A 251 11.79 14.55 -5.77
C GLY A 251 10.65 14.21 -6.71
N GLY A 252 10.42 12.90 -6.91
CA GLY A 252 9.33 12.39 -7.73
C GLY A 252 7.97 12.59 -7.05
N ASN A 253 6.91 12.69 -7.84
CA ASN A 253 5.56 12.91 -7.34
C ASN A 253 5.04 11.68 -6.59
N GLY A 254 4.40 11.97 -5.45
CA GLY A 254 3.54 11.02 -4.74
C GLY A 254 2.20 10.82 -5.45
N THR A 255 1.33 10.06 -4.84
CA THR A 255 -0.05 9.87 -5.29
C THR A 255 -1.02 10.10 -4.15
N THR A 256 -2.28 10.31 -4.49
CA THR A 256 -3.37 10.45 -3.53
C THR A 256 -4.33 9.28 -3.66
N SER A 257 -4.89 8.87 -2.54
CA SER A 257 -6.04 7.96 -2.44
C SER A 257 -7.00 8.59 -1.46
N SER A 258 -8.31 8.45 -1.72
CA SER A 258 -9.37 8.83 -0.78
C SER A 258 -9.85 7.62 0.02
N ILE A 259 -9.05 6.55 0.11
CA ILE A 259 -9.39 5.43 1.01
C ILE A 259 -9.69 6.01 2.39
N PRO A 260 -10.87 5.70 2.96
CA PRO A 260 -11.25 6.29 4.24
C PRO A 260 -10.18 6.02 5.30
N GLY A 261 -9.75 7.09 6.02
CA GLY A 261 -8.70 7.00 7.02
C GLY A 261 -8.54 8.30 7.79
#